data_d69c1e1f38c6d0bcc55f490d5641eb2d
#
_entry.id   d69c1e1f38c6d0bcc55f490d5641eb2d
#
_cell.length_a   1.000
_cell.length_b   1.000
_cell.length_c   1.000
_cell.angle_alpha   90.00
_cell.angle_beta   90.00
_cell.angle_gamma   90.00
#
_symmetry.space_group_name_H-M   'P 1'
#
loop_
_entity.id
_entity.type
_entity.pdbx_description
1 polymer ?
#
loop_
_entity_poly.entity_id
_entity_poly.type
_entity_poly.pdbx_seq_one_letter_code
_entity_poly.pdbx_strand_id
1 'polypeptide(L)'
;MHGVIAEEWDREVGEGCGWQRRWEVALSTSFERADSEVVTVAVAPEMVGSTAAIVVLSGCQIITSNCGDSRVVLCRGTETIALTVDQKPDRQDELMRIESEGGRVINWNGARVFGVLAMSRAIGDRYLRPWVIPVPEVTFTTRTDDDECLIIASDGLWDVMSNEEAGQVARRLLIRRRRRALMGEVDDGVSPAQAVADNLTAIAIGRNSCDNISVIVVDLKPKRKSPSNA
;
A
#
# COMPACT_ATOMS: atom_id res chain seq x y z
N MET A 1 11.74 1.31 -7.65
CA MET A 1 11.00 2.36 -6.88
C MET A 1 11.80 2.89 -5.68
N HIS A 2 12.23 2.10 -4.68
CA HIS A 2 12.93 2.62 -3.48
C HIS A 2 14.21 3.44 -3.80
N GLY A 3 15.01 3.02 -4.78
CA GLY A 3 16.18 3.79 -5.22
C GLY A 3 15.80 5.13 -5.86
N VAL A 4 14.73 5.14 -6.65
CA VAL A 4 14.20 6.37 -7.27
C VAL A 4 13.73 7.35 -6.21
N ILE A 5 13.03 6.87 -5.16
CA ILE A 5 12.58 7.72 -4.05
C ILE A 5 13.76 8.34 -3.31
N ALA A 6 14.83 7.55 -3.06
CA ALA A 6 16.03 8.08 -2.41
C ALA A 6 16.70 9.18 -3.25
N GLU A 7 16.84 8.96 -4.56
CA GLU A 7 17.38 9.95 -5.48
C GLU A 7 16.52 11.24 -5.52
N GLU A 8 15.19 11.10 -5.60
CA GLU A 8 14.29 12.26 -5.63
C GLU A 8 14.26 13.00 -4.27
N TRP A 9 14.41 12.27 -3.17
CA TRP A 9 14.53 12.87 -1.84
C TRP A 9 15.80 13.70 -1.68
N ASP A 10 16.92 13.25 -2.25
CA ASP A 10 18.20 13.94 -2.17
C ASP A 10 18.30 15.15 -3.12
N ARG A 11 17.38 15.26 -4.08
CA ARG A 11 17.30 16.47 -4.93
C ARG A 11 16.91 17.68 -4.09
N GLU A 12 17.57 18.81 -4.38
CA GLU A 12 17.24 20.08 -3.74
C GLU A 12 15.82 20.51 -4.12
N VAL A 13 14.93 20.47 -3.15
CA VAL A 13 13.65 21.18 -3.21
C VAL A 13 13.89 22.57 -2.67
N GLY A 14 13.51 23.63 -3.41
CA GLY A 14 13.84 25.03 -3.15
C GLY A 14 13.78 25.44 -1.67
N GLU A 15 14.63 26.37 -1.29
CA GLU A 15 14.76 26.86 0.09
C GLU A 15 13.38 27.24 0.69
N GLY A 16 13.09 26.71 1.88
CA GLY A 16 11.82 26.97 2.59
C GLY A 16 10.72 25.93 2.39
N CYS A 17 10.95 24.86 1.64
CA CYS A 17 9.96 23.77 1.50
C CYS A 17 9.84 22.98 2.80
N GLY A 18 8.62 22.94 3.37
CA GLY A 18 8.34 22.13 4.56
C GLY A 18 8.59 20.64 4.34
N TRP A 19 8.96 19.92 5.41
CA TRP A 19 9.30 18.49 5.37
C TRP A 19 8.22 17.61 4.68
N GLN A 20 6.95 17.84 4.95
CA GLN A 20 5.85 17.12 4.31
C GLN A 20 5.82 17.38 2.80
N ARG A 21 5.92 18.65 2.40
CA ARG A 21 5.92 19.02 0.98
C ARG A 21 7.09 18.39 0.22
N ARG A 22 8.25 18.28 0.86
CA ARG A 22 9.40 17.58 0.27
C ARG A 22 9.09 16.11 -0.01
N TRP A 23 8.43 15.40 0.94
CA TRP A 23 7.99 14.02 0.71
C TRP A 23 6.93 13.91 -0.38
N GLU A 24 5.94 14.81 -0.40
CA GLU A 24 4.94 14.83 -1.47
C GLU A 24 5.59 14.95 -2.84
N VAL A 25 6.53 15.89 -3.01
CA VAL A 25 7.25 16.09 -4.27
C VAL A 25 8.08 14.87 -4.62
N ALA A 26 8.92 14.37 -3.71
CA ALA A 26 9.78 13.22 -3.96
C ALA A 26 8.98 11.97 -4.35
N LEU A 27 7.87 11.70 -3.65
CA LEU A 27 7.02 10.56 -3.96
C LEU A 27 6.30 10.75 -5.29
N SER A 28 5.66 11.90 -5.54
CA SER A 28 4.96 12.16 -6.81
C SER A 28 5.89 12.05 -8.00
N THR A 29 7.06 12.70 -7.94
CA THR A 29 8.07 12.62 -9.01
C THR A 29 8.58 11.20 -9.22
N SER A 30 8.70 10.42 -8.13
CA SER A 30 9.11 9.01 -8.23
C SER A 30 8.10 8.14 -8.97
N PHE A 31 6.80 8.38 -8.78
CA PHE A 31 5.75 7.66 -9.50
C PHE A 31 5.71 8.06 -10.98
N GLU A 32 5.81 9.35 -11.29
CA GLU A 32 5.88 9.84 -12.67
C GLU A 32 7.11 9.30 -13.40
N ARG A 33 8.26 9.26 -12.72
CA ARG A 33 9.49 8.68 -13.28
C ARG A 33 9.35 7.19 -13.51
N ALA A 34 8.77 6.44 -12.57
CA ALA A 34 8.52 5.01 -12.73
C ALA A 34 7.58 4.74 -13.91
N ASP A 35 6.51 5.54 -14.06
CA ASP A 35 5.60 5.48 -15.19
C ASP A 35 6.35 5.70 -16.52
N SER A 36 7.19 6.73 -16.57
CA SER A 36 7.99 7.04 -17.75
C SER A 36 8.99 5.93 -18.10
N GLU A 37 9.62 5.30 -17.09
CA GLU A 37 10.59 4.22 -17.28
C GLU A 37 9.94 2.93 -17.82
N VAL A 38 8.74 2.57 -17.33
CA VAL A 38 7.96 1.44 -17.86
C VAL A 38 7.71 1.61 -19.36
N VAL A 39 7.51 2.85 -19.76
CA VAL A 39 7.22 3.24 -21.13
C VAL A 39 8.44 3.18 -22.06
N THR A 40 9.59 3.63 -21.56
CA THR A 40 10.77 3.89 -22.41
C THR A 40 11.76 2.74 -22.41
N VAL A 41 11.89 2.02 -21.28
CA VAL A 41 12.93 1.01 -21.08
C VAL A 41 12.40 -0.41 -21.21
N ALA A 42 11.21 -0.66 -20.69
CA ALA A 42 10.56 -1.93 -20.90
C ALA A 42 9.74 -1.80 -22.19
N VAL A 43 9.95 -2.59 -23.18
CA VAL A 43 9.06 -2.72 -24.36
C VAL A 43 7.69 -3.29 -23.89
N ALA A 44 7.14 -2.68 -22.84
CA ALA A 44 5.88 -3.08 -22.26
C ALA A 44 4.74 -2.65 -23.20
N PRO A 45 3.78 -3.54 -23.49
CA PRO A 45 2.59 -3.16 -24.25
C PRO A 45 1.86 -1.99 -23.54
N GLU A 46 1.24 -1.11 -24.31
CA GLU A 46 0.51 0.07 -23.78
C GLU A 46 -0.59 -0.29 -22.77
N MET A 47 -1.06 -1.54 -22.78
CA MET A 47 -2.10 -2.08 -21.90
C MET A 47 -1.54 -2.69 -20.59
N VAL A 48 -0.23 -2.59 -20.35
CA VAL A 48 0.37 -3.09 -19.11
C VAL A 48 0.42 -1.96 -18.09
N GLY A 49 -0.13 -2.23 -16.91
CA GLY A 49 -0.12 -1.33 -15.77
C GLY A 49 0.00 -2.06 -14.45
N SER A 50 0.25 -1.30 -13.39
CA SER A 50 0.34 -1.79 -12.03
C SER A 50 -0.11 -0.73 -11.03
N THR A 51 -0.75 -1.17 -9.95
CA THR A 51 -0.88 -0.36 -8.74
C THR A 51 0.45 -0.29 -8.01
N ALA A 52 0.62 0.71 -7.16
CA ALA A 52 1.76 0.81 -6.28
C ALA A 52 1.38 1.45 -4.94
N ALA A 53 1.63 0.72 -3.85
CA ALA A 53 1.50 1.22 -2.49
C ALA A 53 2.88 1.26 -1.83
N ILE A 54 3.25 2.42 -1.29
CA ILE A 54 4.56 2.65 -0.66
C ILE A 54 4.35 3.11 0.76
N VAL A 55 5.18 2.60 1.66
CA VAL A 55 5.24 3.05 3.05
C VAL A 55 6.67 3.43 3.40
N VAL A 56 6.84 4.65 3.90
CA VAL A 56 8.09 5.11 4.50
C VAL A 56 7.88 5.26 6.00
N LEU A 57 8.73 4.59 6.76
CA LEU A 57 8.69 4.62 8.22
C LEU A 57 9.84 5.49 8.77
N SER A 58 9.49 6.48 9.57
CA SER A 58 10.43 7.21 10.39
C SER A 58 10.21 6.93 11.88
N GLY A 59 11.02 7.55 12.74
CA GLY A 59 10.85 7.41 14.20
C GLY A 59 9.46 7.86 14.69
N CYS A 60 8.90 8.91 14.09
CA CYS A 60 7.66 9.56 14.54
C CYS A 60 6.54 9.59 13.50
N GLN A 61 6.78 9.17 12.26
CA GLN A 61 5.80 9.26 11.17
C GLN A 61 5.74 7.97 10.36
N ILE A 62 4.54 7.68 9.86
CA ILE A 62 4.26 6.76 8.76
C ILE A 62 3.84 7.63 7.58
N ILE A 63 4.56 7.55 6.49
CA ILE A 63 4.20 8.23 5.24
C ILE A 63 3.72 7.15 4.29
N THR A 64 2.51 7.29 3.76
CA THR A 64 2.00 6.37 2.75
C THR A 64 1.80 7.09 1.43
N SER A 65 2.05 6.39 0.34
CA SER A 65 1.82 6.88 -1.01
C SER A 65 1.17 5.76 -1.82
N ASN A 66 0.01 6.02 -2.40
CA ASN A 66 -0.78 5.03 -3.11
C ASN A 66 -1.21 5.52 -4.49
N CYS A 67 -1.07 4.66 -5.48
CA CYS A 67 -1.57 4.82 -6.83
C CYS A 67 -2.29 3.51 -7.22
N GLY A 68 -3.61 3.55 -7.33
CA GLY A 68 -4.48 2.41 -7.60
C GLY A 68 -5.30 1.96 -6.40
N ASP A 69 -5.64 0.69 -6.33
CA ASP A 69 -6.55 0.09 -5.35
C ASP A 69 -5.89 -0.94 -4.41
N SER A 70 -4.56 -1.01 -4.42
CA SER A 70 -3.81 -1.58 -3.29
C SER A 70 -4.02 -0.70 -2.06
N ARG A 71 -3.99 -1.29 -0.87
CA ARG A 71 -4.34 -0.56 0.36
C ARG A 71 -3.33 -0.80 1.46
N VAL A 72 -3.14 0.24 2.28
CA VAL A 72 -2.33 0.21 3.51
C VAL A 72 -3.25 0.39 4.71
N VAL A 73 -3.16 -0.52 5.66
CA VAL A 73 -3.96 -0.53 6.87
C VAL A 73 -3.05 -0.56 8.09
N LEU A 74 -3.30 0.34 9.04
CA LEU A 74 -2.62 0.39 10.34
C LEU A 74 -3.49 -0.28 11.41
N CYS A 75 -2.91 -1.20 12.15
CA CYS A 75 -3.48 -1.73 13.38
C CYS A 75 -2.93 -0.92 14.57
N ARG A 76 -3.78 -0.17 15.24
CA ARG A 76 -3.46 0.67 16.40
C ARG A 76 -4.32 0.28 17.59
N GLY A 77 -3.73 -0.29 18.63
CA GLY A 77 -4.48 -0.84 19.76
C GLY A 77 -5.56 -1.82 19.29
N THR A 78 -6.83 -1.50 19.49
CA THR A 78 -7.97 -2.28 19.01
C THR A 78 -8.52 -1.81 17.68
N GLU A 79 -8.10 -0.64 17.21
CA GLU A 79 -8.60 -0.03 15.98
C GLU A 79 -7.83 -0.52 14.75
N THR A 80 -8.51 -0.43 13.62
CA THR A 80 -7.95 -0.73 12.30
C THR A 80 -8.22 0.46 11.39
N ILE A 81 -7.17 1.15 10.97
CA ILE A 81 -7.23 2.44 10.30
C ILE A 81 -6.69 2.28 8.88
N ALA A 82 -7.51 2.56 7.87
CA ALA A 82 -7.03 2.67 6.50
C ALA A 82 -6.18 3.94 6.36
N LEU A 83 -4.92 3.79 5.95
CA LEU A 83 -4.01 4.91 5.70
C LEU A 83 -4.06 5.39 4.25
N THR A 84 -4.66 4.62 3.37
CA THR A 84 -4.89 4.95 1.95
C THR A 84 -6.36 4.74 1.62
N VAL A 85 -6.82 5.43 0.58
CA VAL A 85 -8.15 5.26 0.02
C VAL A 85 -8.01 4.75 -1.40
N ASP A 86 -8.72 3.66 -1.71
CA ASP A 86 -8.68 3.04 -3.04
C ASP A 86 -9.14 4.04 -4.11
N GLN A 87 -8.42 4.07 -5.20
CA GLN A 87 -8.71 4.98 -6.32
C GLN A 87 -9.55 4.24 -7.36
N LYS A 88 -10.83 4.05 -7.02
CA LYS A 88 -11.81 3.45 -7.93
C LYS A 88 -12.44 4.52 -8.83
N PRO A 89 -12.83 4.17 -10.07
CA PRO A 89 -13.39 5.13 -11.04
C PRO A 89 -14.67 5.84 -10.59
N ASP A 90 -15.45 5.23 -9.69
CA ASP A 90 -16.70 5.78 -9.12
C ASP A 90 -16.49 6.57 -7.82
N ARG A 91 -15.26 6.68 -7.31
CA ARG A 91 -14.95 7.62 -6.25
C ARG A 91 -15.23 9.03 -6.77
N GLN A 92 -16.02 9.78 -6.06
CA GLN A 92 -16.65 11.03 -6.56
C GLN A 92 -15.64 12.02 -7.19
N ASP A 93 -14.48 12.21 -6.56
CA ASP A 93 -13.41 13.09 -7.06
C ASP A 93 -12.75 12.53 -8.32
N GLU A 94 -12.51 11.22 -8.38
CA GLU A 94 -11.94 10.54 -9.55
C GLU A 94 -12.94 10.54 -10.72
N LEU A 95 -14.22 10.28 -10.45
CA LEU A 95 -15.28 10.35 -11.46
C LEU A 95 -15.34 11.75 -12.08
N MET A 96 -15.39 12.80 -11.26
CA MET A 96 -15.39 14.18 -11.75
C MET A 96 -14.14 14.50 -12.58
N ARG A 97 -12.97 14.05 -12.16
CA ARG A 97 -11.72 14.24 -12.90
C ARG A 97 -11.77 13.55 -14.26
N ILE A 98 -12.20 12.28 -14.30
CA ILE A 98 -12.30 11.49 -15.54
C ILE A 98 -13.29 12.14 -16.50
N GLU A 99 -14.46 12.53 -16.02
CA GLU A 99 -15.51 13.14 -16.86
C GLU A 99 -15.13 14.55 -17.35
N SER A 100 -14.40 15.34 -16.56
CA SER A 100 -13.92 16.66 -16.96
C SER A 100 -12.91 16.59 -18.12
N GLU A 101 -12.19 15.48 -18.25
CA GLU A 101 -11.29 15.19 -19.37
C GLU A 101 -12.01 14.49 -20.55
N GLY A 102 -13.35 14.46 -20.54
CA GLY A 102 -14.16 13.84 -21.58
C GLY A 102 -14.20 12.30 -21.52
N GLY A 103 -13.74 11.70 -20.44
CA GLY A 103 -13.81 10.26 -20.18
C GLY A 103 -15.20 9.80 -19.76
N ARG A 104 -15.35 8.49 -19.63
CA ARG A 104 -16.59 7.86 -19.15
C ARG A 104 -16.29 6.74 -18.19
N VAL A 105 -17.09 6.67 -17.13
CA VAL A 105 -17.09 5.53 -16.21
C VAL A 105 -18.33 4.68 -16.53
N ILE A 106 -18.11 3.42 -16.81
CA ILE A 106 -19.17 2.45 -17.16
C ILE A 106 -19.20 1.39 -16.06
N ASN A 107 -20.38 1.14 -15.52
CA ASN A 107 -20.55 0.06 -14.55
C ASN A 107 -20.79 -1.26 -15.28
N TRP A 108 -19.73 -2.08 -15.31
CA TRP A 108 -19.79 -3.44 -15.81
C TRP A 108 -19.06 -4.35 -14.82
N ASN A 109 -19.81 -4.99 -13.95
CA ASN A 109 -19.26 -5.78 -12.85
C ASN A 109 -18.25 -4.95 -12.02
N GLY A 110 -18.72 -3.75 -11.57
CA GLY A 110 -17.94 -2.69 -10.95
C GLY A 110 -17.70 -1.51 -11.91
N ALA A 111 -17.37 -0.36 -11.32
CA ALA A 111 -17.08 0.86 -12.07
C ALA A 111 -15.75 0.72 -12.83
N ARG A 112 -15.75 1.04 -14.12
CA ARG A 112 -14.58 0.92 -14.99
C ARG A 112 -14.44 2.13 -15.91
N VAL A 113 -13.21 2.60 -16.07
CA VAL A 113 -12.88 3.61 -17.08
C VAL A 113 -13.11 3.00 -18.45
N PHE A 114 -14.02 3.59 -19.25
CA PHE A 114 -14.50 3.08 -20.54
C PHE A 114 -14.97 1.61 -20.53
N GLY A 115 -15.37 1.09 -19.36
CA GLY A 115 -15.75 -0.32 -19.23
C GLY A 115 -14.58 -1.30 -19.22
N VAL A 116 -13.33 -0.82 -19.17
CA VAL A 116 -12.11 -1.62 -19.25
C VAL A 116 -11.42 -1.75 -17.91
N LEU A 117 -10.89 -0.66 -17.36
CA LEU A 117 -10.03 -0.69 -16.15
C LEU A 117 -10.82 -0.33 -14.90
N ALA A 118 -10.73 -1.17 -13.87
CA ALA A 118 -11.45 -1.02 -12.59
C ALA A 118 -10.76 -0.07 -11.59
N MET A 119 -9.72 0.65 -11.99
CA MET A 119 -9.03 1.65 -11.20
C MET A 119 -8.87 2.96 -11.98
N SER A 120 -8.80 4.09 -11.26
CA SER A 120 -8.66 5.43 -11.85
C SER A 120 -7.23 5.94 -11.90
N ARG A 121 -6.31 5.25 -11.20
CA ARG A 121 -4.87 5.56 -11.20
C ARG A 121 -4.05 4.28 -11.29
N ALA A 122 -2.97 4.35 -12.08
CA ALA A 122 -2.01 3.26 -12.27
C ALA A 122 -0.69 3.79 -12.82
N ILE A 123 0.39 3.04 -12.58
CA ILE A 123 1.65 3.16 -13.31
C ILE A 123 1.50 2.33 -14.60
N GLY A 124 1.78 2.90 -15.77
CA GLY A 124 1.49 2.26 -17.06
C GLY A 124 0.07 2.56 -17.55
N ASP A 125 -0.62 1.58 -18.11
CA ASP A 125 -1.98 1.70 -18.69
C ASP A 125 -2.15 2.91 -19.63
N ARG A 126 -1.16 3.14 -20.48
CA ARG A 126 -1.00 4.36 -21.30
C ARG A 126 -2.13 4.58 -22.28
N TYR A 127 -2.74 3.51 -22.75
CA TYR A 127 -3.89 3.59 -23.67
C TYR A 127 -5.12 4.25 -23.04
N LEU A 128 -5.14 4.39 -21.69
CA LEU A 128 -6.19 5.09 -20.96
C LEU A 128 -5.78 6.49 -20.46
N ARG A 129 -4.71 7.06 -20.98
CA ARG A 129 -4.36 8.47 -20.72
C ARG A 129 -5.31 9.38 -21.50
N PRO A 130 -5.70 10.53 -20.95
CA PRO A 130 -5.33 11.12 -19.65
C PRO A 130 -6.23 10.72 -18.48
N TRP A 131 -7.14 9.78 -18.63
CA TRP A 131 -8.16 9.42 -17.64
C TRP A 131 -7.59 8.58 -16.49
N VAL A 132 -6.66 7.68 -16.76
CA VAL A 132 -5.89 6.94 -15.75
C VAL A 132 -4.54 7.62 -15.61
N ILE A 133 -4.19 8.03 -14.38
CA ILE A 133 -2.99 8.83 -14.10
C ILE A 133 -2.06 8.14 -13.10
N PRO A 134 -0.72 8.38 -13.16
CA PRO A 134 0.25 7.78 -12.23
C PRO A 134 0.48 8.64 -10.98
N VAL A 135 -0.40 9.59 -10.70
CA VAL A 135 -0.25 10.54 -9.60
C VAL A 135 -0.70 9.88 -8.29
N PRO A 136 0.19 9.68 -7.31
CA PRO A 136 -0.19 9.06 -6.05
C PRO A 136 -0.92 10.04 -5.12
N GLU A 137 -1.66 9.48 -4.16
CA GLU A 137 -2.09 10.21 -2.96
C GLU A 137 -1.12 9.93 -1.83
N VAL A 138 -0.63 10.99 -1.19
CA VAL A 138 0.34 10.91 -0.09
C VAL A 138 -0.34 11.28 1.22
N THR A 139 -0.18 10.45 2.25
CA THR A 139 -0.70 10.74 3.58
C THR A 139 0.39 10.64 4.64
N PHE A 140 0.21 11.39 5.73
CA PHE A 140 1.13 11.46 6.86
C PHE A 140 0.39 11.09 8.14
N THR A 141 0.87 10.07 8.83
CA THR A 141 0.27 9.58 10.07
C THR A 141 1.31 9.59 11.18
N THR A 142 1.02 10.29 12.27
CA THR A 142 1.89 10.29 13.44
C THR A 142 1.89 8.91 14.10
N ARG A 143 3.07 8.38 14.38
CA ARG A 143 3.25 7.12 15.11
C ARG A 143 2.93 7.30 16.58
N THR A 144 2.40 6.24 17.15
CA THR A 144 2.12 6.14 18.59
C THR A 144 2.63 4.80 19.15
N ASP A 145 2.73 4.72 20.46
CA ASP A 145 3.12 3.47 21.13
C ASP A 145 2.07 2.36 20.98
N ASP A 146 0.84 2.71 20.61
CA ASP A 146 -0.24 1.75 20.35
C ASP A 146 -0.19 1.12 18.95
N ASP A 147 0.71 1.58 18.07
CA ASP A 147 0.88 1.00 16.74
C ASP A 147 1.40 -0.43 16.85
N GLU A 148 0.61 -1.38 16.36
CA GLU A 148 0.92 -2.81 16.41
C GLU A 148 1.60 -3.30 15.14
N CYS A 149 0.97 -3.06 13.98
CA CYS A 149 1.49 -3.45 12.68
C CYS A 149 0.85 -2.68 11.54
N LEU A 150 1.51 -2.74 10.37
CA LEU A 150 0.94 -2.35 9.09
C LEU A 150 0.64 -3.60 8.26
N ILE A 151 -0.45 -3.54 7.50
CA ILE A 151 -0.80 -4.52 6.47
C ILE A 151 -0.87 -3.76 5.15
N ILE A 152 -0.07 -4.17 4.18
CA ILE A 152 -0.01 -3.60 2.83
C ILE A 152 -0.38 -4.74 1.89
N ALA A 153 -1.44 -4.59 1.12
CA ALA A 153 -1.86 -5.68 0.23
C ALA A 153 -2.51 -5.16 -1.06
N SER A 154 -2.52 -6.02 -2.08
CA SER A 154 -3.31 -5.84 -3.29
C SER A 154 -4.80 -6.13 -3.02
N ASP A 155 -5.66 -5.75 -3.96
CA ASP A 155 -7.10 -5.98 -3.93
C ASP A 155 -7.48 -7.46 -3.80
N GLY A 156 -6.66 -8.40 -4.27
CA GLY A 156 -6.86 -9.83 -4.06
C GLY A 156 -7.04 -10.25 -2.60
N LEU A 157 -6.55 -9.46 -1.62
CA LEU A 157 -6.88 -9.61 -0.21
C LEU A 157 -8.15 -8.83 0.14
N TRP A 158 -8.25 -7.57 -0.27
CA TRP A 158 -9.25 -6.64 0.21
C TRP A 158 -10.65 -6.88 -0.35
N ASP A 159 -10.76 -7.55 -1.49
CA ASP A 159 -12.04 -7.95 -2.09
C ASP A 159 -12.75 -9.05 -1.30
N VAL A 160 -12.01 -9.84 -0.52
CA VAL A 160 -12.56 -10.97 0.24
C VAL A 160 -12.39 -10.84 1.76
N MET A 161 -11.76 -9.74 2.23
CA MET A 161 -11.52 -9.53 3.65
C MET A 161 -11.62 -8.04 4.00
N SER A 162 -12.37 -7.71 5.06
CA SER A 162 -12.43 -6.33 5.55
C SER A 162 -11.14 -5.93 6.28
N ASN A 163 -10.92 -4.60 6.42
CA ASN A 163 -9.79 -4.07 7.18
C ASN A 163 -9.80 -4.60 8.62
N GLU A 164 -10.98 -4.61 9.26
CA GLU A 164 -11.18 -5.05 10.64
C GLU A 164 -10.85 -6.53 10.81
N GLU A 165 -11.29 -7.39 9.89
CA GLU A 165 -10.98 -8.81 9.92
C GLU A 165 -9.48 -9.06 9.76
N ALA A 166 -8.83 -8.42 8.78
CA ALA A 166 -7.39 -8.53 8.55
C ALA A 166 -6.61 -8.06 9.78
N GLY A 167 -7.00 -6.92 10.35
CA GLY A 167 -6.39 -6.38 11.56
C GLY A 167 -6.56 -7.29 12.79
N GLN A 168 -7.73 -7.91 12.96
CA GLN A 168 -7.96 -8.87 14.06
C GLN A 168 -7.10 -10.13 13.92
N VAL A 169 -6.98 -10.67 12.70
CA VAL A 169 -6.11 -11.81 12.40
C VAL A 169 -4.66 -11.45 12.71
N ALA A 170 -4.18 -10.33 12.19
CA ALA A 170 -2.80 -9.87 12.38
C ALA A 170 -2.46 -9.70 13.87
N ARG A 171 -3.25 -8.93 14.61
CA ARG A 171 -3.04 -8.71 16.05
C ARG A 171 -2.99 -10.00 16.84
N ARG A 172 -3.98 -10.90 16.63
CA ARG A 172 -4.05 -12.18 17.35
C ARG A 172 -2.80 -13.02 17.12
N LEU A 173 -2.33 -13.13 15.88
CA LEU A 173 -1.16 -13.93 15.54
C LEU A 173 0.13 -13.30 16.06
N LEU A 174 0.31 -11.98 15.94
CA LEU A 174 1.49 -11.27 16.47
C LEU A 174 1.59 -11.42 17.98
N ILE A 175 0.48 -11.21 18.71
CA ILE A 175 0.46 -11.38 20.18
C ILE A 175 0.81 -12.81 20.57
N ARG A 176 0.22 -13.81 19.90
CA ARG A 176 0.49 -15.23 20.18
C ARG A 176 1.96 -15.56 19.94
N ARG A 177 2.56 -15.15 18.83
CA ARG A 177 3.96 -15.41 18.50
C ARG A 177 4.93 -14.70 19.43
N ARG A 178 4.66 -13.43 19.77
CA ARG A 178 5.46 -12.69 20.77
C ARG A 178 5.45 -13.37 22.12
N ARG A 179 4.30 -13.93 22.57
CA ARG A 179 4.21 -14.69 23.83
C ARG A 179 5.02 -15.98 23.77
N ARG A 180 4.95 -16.75 22.69
CA ARG A 180 5.73 -17.98 22.51
C ARG A 180 7.23 -17.73 22.53
N ALA A 181 7.69 -16.68 21.86
CA ALA A 181 9.09 -16.25 21.88
C ALA A 181 9.57 -15.90 23.30
N LEU A 182 8.70 -15.29 24.14
CA LEU A 182 9.02 -15.00 25.54
C LEU A 182 9.11 -16.26 26.41
N MET A 183 8.42 -17.34 26.04
CA MET A 183 8.46 -18.63 26.75
C MET A 183 9.61 -19.53 26.30
N GLY A 184 10.45 -19.06 25.36
CA GLY A 184 11.57 -19.84 24.83
C GLY A 184 11.12 -21.03 23.96
N GLU A 185 9.89 -21.02 23.46
CA GLU A 185 9.44 -22.04 22.53
C GLU A 185 10.21 -21.93 21.21
N VAL A 186 10.54 -23.08 20.61
CA VAL A 186 11.37 -23.19 19.42
C VAL A 186 10.86 -22.29 18.30
N ASP A 187 11.75 -21.45 17.80
CA ASP A 187 11.51 -20.63 16.61
C ASP A 187 11.49 -21.53 15.38
N ASP A 188 10.38 -21.51 14.62
CA ASP A 188 10.25 -22.23 13.35
C ASP A 188 11.02 -21.55 12.21
N GLY A 189 11.83 -20.52 12.51
CA GLY A 189 12.61 -19.74 11.56
C GLY A 189 11.78 -18.72 10.75
N VAL A 190 10.43 -18.70 10.96
CA VAL A 190 9.53 -17.78 10.28
C VAL A 190 9.26 -16.55 11.14
N SER A 191 9.54 -15.37 10.63
CA SER A 191 9.26 -14.14 11.37
C SER A 191 7.76 -14.01 11.72
N PRO A 192 7.41 -13.38 12.86
CA PRO A 192 6.01 -13.16 13.22
C PRO A 192 5.22 -12.44 12.10
N ALA A 193 5.83 -11.46 11.44
CA ALA A 193 5.22 -10.72 10.35
C ALA A 193 4.96 -11.60 9.12
N GLN A 194 5.94 -12.44 8.75
CA GLN A 194 5.78 -13.39 7.63
C GLN A 194 4.63 -14.36 7.89
N ALA A 195 4.56 -14.93 9.09
CA ALA A 195 3.49 -15.86 9.43
C ALA A 195 2.09 -15.21 9.39
N VAL A 196 2.00 -13.91 9.68
CA VAL A 196 0.74 -13.18 9.52
C VAL A 196 0.42 -13.01 8.03
N ALA A 197 1.39 -12.61 7.21
CA ALA A 197 1.21 -12.43 5.77
C ALA A 197 0.75 -13.75 5.11
N ASP A 198 1.42 -14.87 5.43
CA ASP A 198 1.08 -16.20 4.93
C ASP A 198 -0.35 -16.61 5.33
N ASN A 199 -0.74 -16.31 6.57
CA ASN A 199 -2.08 -16.65 7.06
C ASN A 199 -3.17 -15.80 6.40
N LEU A 200 -2.95 -14.49 6.21
CA LEU A 200 -3.88 -13.62 5.49
C LEU A 200 -4.05 -14.09 4.04
N THR A 201 -2.97 -14.43 3.36
CA THR A 201 -2.99 -14.99 2.01
C THR A 201 -3.77 -16.31 1.95
N ALA A 202 -3.52 -17.23 2.90
CA ALA A 202 -4.24 -18.50 2.97
C ALA A 202 -5.75 -18.31 3.20
N ILE A 203 -6.14 -17.34 4.03
CA ILE A 203 -7.56 -17.01 4.25
C ILE A 203 -8.18 -16.45 2.96
N ALA A 204 -7.48 -15.54 2.25
CA ALA A 204 -8.00 -14.98 1.01
C ALA A 204 -8.20 -16.04 -0.07
N ILE A 205 -7.25 -16.97 -0.22
CA ILE A 205 -7.39 -18.13 -1.11
C ILE A 205 -8.58 -18.99 -0.68
N GLY A 206 -8.71 -19.29 0.62
CA GLY A 206 -9.82 -20.07 1.16
C GLY A 206 -11.20 -19.41 1.01
N ARG A 207 -11.24 -18.10 0.78
CA ARG A 207 -12.45 -17.32 0.46
C ARG A 207 -12.70 -17.17 -1.03
N ASN A 208 -11.99 -17.93 -1.86
CA ASN A 208 -12.09 -17.90 -3.32
C ASN A 208 -11.75 -16.52 -3.93
N SER A 209 -10.72 -15.85 -3.42
CA SER A 209 -10.16 -14.72 -4.15
C SER A 209 -9.75 -15.15 -5.55
N CYS A 210 -10.17 -14.40 -6.55
CA CYS A 210 -9.93 -14.70 -7.98
C CYS A 210 -8.77 -13.90 -8.56
N ASP A 211 -8.03 -13.16 -7.74
CA ASP A 211 -6.94 -12.30 -8.19
C ASP A 211 -5.59 -12.69 -7.56
N ASN A 212 -4.51 -12.09 -8.07
CA ASN A 212 -3.19 -12.19 -7.48
C ASN A 212 -3.19 -11.56 -6.08
N ILE A 213 -2.66 -12.29 -5.10
CA ILE A 213 -2.63 -11.84 -3.71
C ILE A 213 -1.21 -11.50 -3.32
N SER A 214 -0.94 -10.24 -3.05
CA SER A 214 0.31 -9.77 -2.47
C SER A 214 0.05 -9.19 -1.10
N VAL A 215 0.76 -9.67 -0.07
CA VAL A 215 0.60 -9.20 1.31
C VAL A 215 1.97 -8.96 1.95
N ILE A 216 2.15 -7.77 2.49
CA ILE A 216 3.29 -7.41 3.33
C ILE A 216 2.77 -7.02 4.70
N VAL A 217 3.39 -7.57 5.74
CA VAL A 217 3.10 -7.19 7.13
C VAL A 217 4.36 -6.62 7.77
N VAL A 218 4.22 -5.48 8.44
CA VAL A 218 5.30 -4.84 9.18
C VAL A 218 4.95 -4.82 10.65
N ASP A 219 5.71 -5.54 11.48
CA ASP A 219 5.57 -5.47 12.95
C ASP A 219 6.21 -4.17 13.45
N LEU A 220 5.39 -3.28 14.03
CA LEU A 220 5.82 -1.96 14.50
C LEU A 220 6.30 -1.95 15.94
N LYS A 221 6.08 -3.03 16.70
CA LYS A 221 6.59 -3.13 18.07
C LYS A 221 8.09 -3.43 18.09
N PRO A 222 8.84 -2.80 19.01
CA PRO A 222 10.26 -3.06 19.12
C PRO A 222 10.51 -4.53 19.48
N LYS A 223 11.51 -5.14 18.85
CA LYS A 223 12.00 -6.46 19.30
C LYS A 223 12.53 -6.30 20.73
N ARG A 224 11.90 -6.96 21.69
CA ARG A 224 12.44 -7.01 23.04
C ARG A 224 13.79 -7.75 22.97
N LYS A 225 14.84 -7.06 23.41
CA LYS A 225 16.16 -7.72 23.57
C LYS A 225 15.97 -8.87 24.57
N SER A 226 16.38 -10.08 24.20
CA SER A 226 16.54 -11.16 25.17
C SER A 226 17.45 -10.66 26.28
N PRO A 227 17.15 -10.94 27.56
CA PRO A 227 18.09 -10.64 28.62
C PRO A 227 19.40 -11.35 28.27
N SER A 228 20.47 -10.57 28.07
CA SER A 228 21.81 -11.15 27.93
C SER A 228 22.07 -11.89 29.25
N ASN A 229 22.24 -13.21 29.14
CA ASN A 229 22.79 -13.98 30.24
C ASN A 229 24.14 -13.36 30.64
N ALA A 230 24.13 -12.63 31.75
CA ALA A 230 25.33 -12.15 32.43
C ALA A 230 25.93 -13.30 33.21
#